data_de7de18fc48ba6bbce180faed630505d
#
_entry.id   de7de18fc48ba6bbce180faed630505d
#
_cell.length_a   1.000
_cell.length_b   1.000
_cell.length_c   1.000
_cell.angle_alpha   90.00
_cell.angle_beta   90.00
_cell.angle_gamma   90.00
#
_symmetry.space_group_name_H-M   'P 1'
#
loop_
_entity.id
_entity.type
_entity.pdbx_description
1 polymer ?
#
loop_
_entity_poly.entity_id
_entity_poly.type
_entity_poly.pdbx_seq_one_letter_code
_entity_poly.pdbx_strand_id
1 'polypeptide(L)'
;LMESDYHGYDTRDYYTVDRRLGTNDDLKEVCDAIHEAGLKILFDGVFNHVGRGFWAFKDVQEKKWDSPYCGWFHLSFDGNTEYNDGFWYEGWEGHNELVKLNLDNPDVRQHQFDAIKQWTDLYGIDGLRLDVAYCLSDFYLKELRRFTSTLKEDFVLMGETLHGDYNMYMNDEKCHSVTNYECYKGLYSSFNCANMHEISYLSLIHISEP
;
A
#
# COMPACT_ATOMS: atom_id res chain seq x y z
N LEU A 1 10.12 0.86 2.42
CA LEU A 1 11.14 1.81 1.99
C LEU A 1 11.15 3.08 2.86
N MET A 2 9.98 3.61 3.19
CA MET A 2 9.82 4.77 4.07
C MET A 2 9.99 4.39 5.54
N GLU A 3 10.22 5.38 6.41
CA GLU A 3 10.52 5.14 7.84
C GLU A 3 9.44 4.28 8.49
N SER A 4 9.85 3.23 9.17
CA SER A 4 8.99 2.20 9.76
C SER A 4 9.45 1.77 11.15
N ASP A 5 8.56 1.12 11.90
CA ASP A 5 8.92 0.61 13.23
C ASP A 5 9.84 -0.63 13.12
N TYR A 6 9.47 -1.64 12.29
CA TYR A 6 10.18 -2.91 12.23
C TYR A 6 10.39 -3.46 10.81
N HIS A 7 9.33 -3.82 10.09
CA HIS A 7 9.40 -4.67 8.89
C HIS A 7 9.20 -3.90 7.57
N GLY A 8 8.96 -2.60 7.63
CA GLY A 8 8.80 -1.76 6.43
C GLY A 8 7.34 -1.57 5.98
N TYR A 9 6.41 -2.38 6.48
CA TYR A 9 4.96 -2.22 6.24
C TYR A 9 4.23 -1.53 7.41
N ASP A 10 4.93 -1.23 8.48
CA ASP A 10 4.50 -0.49 9.66
C ASP A 10 5.00 0.95 9.62
N THR A 11 4.56 1.68 8.59
CA THR A 11 5.01 3.05 8.26
C THR A 11 4.83 4.01 9.43
N ARG A 12 5.87 4.78 9.72
CA ARG A 12 5.88 5.89 10.69
C ARG A 12 5.79 7.26 10.04
N ASP A 13 6.39 7.37 8.86
CA ASP A 13 6.46 8.59 8.09
C ASP A 13 6.59 8.27 6.61
N TYR A 14 5.78 8.91 5.77
CA TYR A 14 5.84 8.74 4.31
C TYR A 14 6.90 9.62 3.63
N TYR A 15 7.50 10.58 4.34
CA TYR A 15 8.37 11.60 3.78
C TYR A 15 9.85 11.34 3.99
N THR A 16 10.18 10.42 4.89
CA THR A 16 11.57 10.10 5.27
C THR A 16 11.88 8.65 4.93
N VAL A 17 13.02 8.42 4.30
CA VAL A 17 13.56 7.07 4.05
C VAL A 17 13.87 6.39 5.38
N ASP A 18 13.63 5.09 5.44
CA ASP A 18 13.99 4.31 6.62
C ASP A 18 15.49 4.44 6.91
N ARG A 19 15.80 4.94 8.09
CA ARG A 19 17.16 5.20 8.55
C ARG A 19 18.10 3.99 8.50
N ARG A 20 17.52 2.78 8.43
CA ARG A 20 18.29 1.53 8.26
C ARG A 20 18.79 1.34 6.83
N LEU A 21 18.20 2.04 5.87
CA LEU A 21 18.53 1.97 4.45
C LEU A 21 19.41 3.14 3.99
N GLY A 22 19.30 4.30 4.66
CA GLY A 22 20.05 5.50 4.31
C GLY A 22 19.26 6.77 4.55
N THR A 23 19.57 7.80 3.78
CA THR A 23 18.93 9.11 3.81
C THR A 23 18.07 9.34 2.55
N ASN A 24 17.30 10.42 2.56
CA ASN A 24 16.55 10.85 1.36
C ASN A 24 17.49 11.15 0.17
N ASP A 25 18.69 11.68 0.44
CA ASP A 25 19.68 11.96 -0.60
C ASP A 25 20.26 10.67 -1.18
N ASP A 26 20.55 9.66 -0.34
CA ASP A 26 20.99 8.33 -0.79
C ASP A 26 19.93 7.67 -1.68
N LEU A 27 18.64 7.76 -1.30
CA LEU A 27 17.55 7.23 -2.12
C LEU A 27 17.45 7.94 -3.47
N LYS A 28 17.64 9.27 -3.48
CA LYS A 28 17.63 10.03 -4.72
C LYS A 28 18.76 9.59 -5.64
N GLU A 29 19.98 9.44 -5.12
CA GLU A 29 21.14 8.96 -5.89
C GLU A 29 20.88 7.58 -6.50
N VAL A 30 20.29 6.66 -5.73
CA VAL A 30 19.93 5.32 -6.21
C VAL A 30 18.87 5.39 -7.31
N CYS A 31 17.85 6.23 -7.16
CA CYS A 31 16.80 6.38 -8.16
C CYS A 31 17.37 6.99 -9.47
N ASP A 32 18.22 7.99 -9.36
CA ASP A 32 18.90 8.59 -10.53
C ASP A 32 19.74 7.52 -11.28
N ALA A 33 20.52 6.72 -10.55
CA ALA A 33 21.32 5.64 -11.14
C ALA A 33 20.49 4.55 -11.82
N ILE A 34 19.33 4.19 -11.24
CA ILE A 34 18.38 3.24 -11.84
C ILE A 34 17.84 3.79 -13.18
N HIS A 35 17.44 5.06 -13.21
CA HIS A 35 16.94 5.70 -14.42
C HIS A 35 18.05 5.87 -15.49
N GLU A 36 19.29 6.20 -15.10
CA GLU A 36 20.44 6.23 -16.01
C GLU A 36 20.73 4.86 -16.64
N ALA A 37 20.43 3.77 -15.94
CA ALA A 37 20.50 2.42 -16.47
C ALA A 37 19.30 2.04 -17.38
N GLY A 38 18.36 2.95 -17.62
CA GLY A 38 17.17 2.74 -18.46
C GLY A 38 16.07 1.91 -17.81
N LEU A 39 16.10 1.77 -16.47
CA LEU A 39 15.11 1.03 -15.71
C LEU A 39 14.02 1.97 -15.17
N LYS A 40 12.88 1.40 -14.79
CA LYS A 40 11.74 2.09 -14.17
C LYS A 40 11.64 1.72 -12.68
N ILE A 41 11.07 2.62 -11.88
CA ILE A 41 11.00 2.49 -10.42
C ILE A 41 9.55 2.53 -9.96
N LEU A 42 9.13 1.47 -9.27
CA LEU A 42 7.88 1.46 -8.52
C LEU A 42 8.20 1.47 -7.02
N PHE A 43 7.60 2.42 -6.30
CA PHE A 43 7.63 2.39 -4.84
C PHE A 43 6.50 1.54 -4.26
N ASP A 44 6.75 0.97 -3.10
CA ASP A 44 5.74 0.24 -2.34
C ASP A 44 4.85 1.22 -1.58
N GLY A 45 3.58 1.30 -1.96
CA GLY A 45 2.56 2.16 -1.38
C GLY A 45 1.77 1.43 -0.29
N VAL A 46 2.18 1.57 0.96
CA VAL A 46 1.48 1.01 2.13
C VAL A 46 0.46 2.03 2.61
N PHE A 47 -0.76 1.98 2.06
CA PHE A 47 -1.78 3.03 2.28
C PHE A 47 -2.99 2.58 3.09
N ASN A 48 -3.18 1.26 3.25
CA ASN A 48 -4.29 0.74 4.05
C ASN A 48 -4.10 0.97 5.56
N HIS A 49 -2.87 0.90 6.03
CA HIS A 49 -2.52 0.94 7.45
C HIS A 49 -1.17 1.61 7.67
N VAL A 50 -0.88 1.91 8.93
CA VAL A 50 0.40 2.48 9.39
C VAL A 50 0.85 1.78 10.66
N GLY A 51 2.12 1.92 11.02
CA GLY A 51 2.64 1.46 12.31
C GLY A 51 2.09 2.29 13.48
N ARG A 52 2.13 1.71 14.68
CA ARG A 52 1.74 2.43 15.91
C ARG A 52 2.66 3.62 16.22
N GLY A 53 3.84 3.68 15.60
CA GLY A 53 4.76 4.82 15.66
C GLY A 53 4.40 5.97 14.74
N PHE A 54 3.36 5.85 13.89
CA PHE A 54 2.93 6.93 12.99
C PHE A 54 2.53 8.18 13.78
N TRP A 55 3.04 9.32 13.38
CA TRP A 55 2.96 10.56 14.15
C TRP A 55 1.52 10.99 14.51
N ALA A 56 0.55 10.84 13.60
CA ALA A 56 -0.85 11.18 13.88
C ALA A 56 -1.48 10.19 14.88
N PHE A 57 -1.08 8.90 14.82
CA PHE A 57 -1.55 7.92 15.80
C PHE A 57 -0.93 8.17 17.18
N LYS A 58 0.33 8.60 17.24
CA LYS A 58 0.97 9.04 18.50
C LYS A 58 0.24 10.21 19.14
N ASP A 59 -0.20 11.18 18.35
CA ASP A 59 -1.00 12.30 18.85
C ASP A 59 -2.33 11.81 19.44
N VAL A 60 -3.00 10.83 18.79
CA VAL A 60 -4.21 10.21 19.35
C VAL A 60 -3.91 9.45 20.65
N GLN A 61 -2.79 8.74 20.72
CA GLN A 61 -2.38 8.05 21.95
C GLN A 61 -2.18 9.02 23.13
N GLU A 62 -1.65 10.21 22.88
CA GLU A 62 -1.39 11.24 23.91
C GLU A 62 -2.66 12.00 24.28
N LYS A 63 -3.37 12.53 23.29
CA LYS A 63 -4.48 13.49 23.48
C LYS A 63 -5.86 12.86 23.54
N LYS A 64 -5.97 11.59 23.17
CA LYS A 64 -7.25 10.86 23.11
C LYS A 64 -8.26 11.61 22.21
N TRP A 65 -9.48 11.83 22.70
CA TRP A 65 -10.55 12.54 21.97
C TRP A 65 -10.25 14.00 21.64
N ASP A 66 -9.25 14.59 22.26
CA ASP A 66 -8.82 15.97 21.97
C ASP A 66 -7.85 16.04 20.76
N SER A 67 -7.43 14.88 20.23
CA SER A 67 -6.59 14.83 19.04
C SER A 67 -7.38 15.19 17.77
N PRO A 68 -6.88 16.10 16.90
CA PRO A 68 -7.50 16.40 15.63
C PRO A 68 -7.43 15.21 14.64
N TYR A 69 -6.65 14.19 14.93
CA TYR A 69 -6.41 13.03 14.07
C TYR A 69 -7.29 11.82 14.40
N CYS A 70 -8.24 11.92 15.35
CA CYS A 70 -9.14 10.82 15.67
C CYS A 70 -9.89 10.30 14.42
N GLY A 71 -10.31 11.22 13.53
CA GLY A 71 -11.00 10.86 12.30
C GLY A 71 -10.11 10.19 11.21
N TRP A 72 -8.79 10.11 11.42
CA TRP A 72 -7.85 9.44 10.51
C TRP A 72 -7.88 7.93 10.65
N PHE A 73 -8.47 7.42 11.72
CA PHE A 73 -8.50 6.00 12.09
C PHE A 73 -9.93 5.56 12.40
N HIS A 74 -10.18 4.27 12.30
CA HIS A 74 -11.41 3.66 12.81
C HIS A 74 -11.21 3.32 14.27
N LEU A 75 -11.69 4.17 15.18
CA LEU A 75 -11.46 4.02 16.62
C LEU A 75 -12.74 4.26 17.45
N SER A 76 -12.74 3.74 18.67
CA SER A 76 -13.80 3.94 19.66
C SER A 76 -13.22 4.10 21.06
N PHE A 77 -13.67 5.12 21.79
CA PHE A 77 -13.26 5.35 23.18
C PHE A 77 -14.05 4.51 24.18
N ASP A 78 -15.02 3.72 23.72
CA ASP A 78 -15.79 2.79 24.57
C ASP A 78 -15.14 1.39 24.68
N GLY A 79 -13.97 1.20 24.08
CA GLY A 79 -13.26 -0.08 24.04
C GLY A 79 -11.75 0.06 24.25
N ASN A 80 -11.05 -1.05 24.08
CA ASN A 80 -9.60 -1.08 24.16
C ASN A 80 -9.05 -2.19 23.25
N THR A 81 -7.77 -2.16 22.98
CA THR A 81 -7.03 -3.25 22.34
C THR A 81 -6.08 -3.89 23.37
N GLU A 82 -5.35 -4.93 22.98
CA GLU A 82 -4.31 -5.55 23.78
C GLU A 82 -3.18 -4.60 24.21
N TYR A 83 -3.05 -3.46 23.53
CA TYR A 83 -2.05 -2.43 23.86
C TYR A 83 -2.47 -1.50 25.00
N ASN A 84 -3.71 -1.57 25.46
CA ASN A 84 -4.23 -0.76 26.57
C ASN A 84 -4.03 0.77 26.40
N ASP A 85 -4.22 1.27 25.20
CA ASP A 85 -4.14 2.71 24.91
C ASP A 85 -5.31 3.51 25.51
N GLY A 86 -6.33 2.84 26.05
CA GLY A 86 -7.55 3.47 26.56
C GLY A 86 -8.59 3.78 25.48
N PHE A 87 -8.45 3.19 24.31
CA PHE A 87 -9.42 3.17 23.21
C PHE A 87 -9.20 1.94 22.33
N TRP A 88 -10.27 1.52 21.66
CA TRP A 88 -10.22 0.51 20.62
C TRP A 88 -9.96 1.17 19.27
N TYR A 89 -9.24 0.48 18.39
CA TYR A 89 -9.05 0.86 16.99
C TYR A 89 -8.94 -0.39 16.11
N GLU A 90 -9.28 -0.24 14.84
CA GLU A 90 -9.18 -1.30 13.84
C GLU A 90 -7.74 -1.47 13.39
N GLY A 91 -7.23 -2.71 13.47
CA GLY A 91 -5.99 -3.14 12.84
C GLY A 91 -6.24 -3.86 11.52
N TRP A 92 -5.23 -3.95 10.65
CA TRP A 92 -5.32 -4.75 9.44
C TRP A 92 -5.51 -6.23 9.78
N GLU A 93 -6.63 -6.82 9.36
CA GLU A 93 -6.99 -8.23 9.60
C GLU A 93 -6.86 -8.67 11.07
N GLY A 94 -7.08 -7.76 12.01
CA GLY A 94 -6.97 -8.01 13.45
C GLY A 94 -5.56 -7.80 14.03
N HIS A 95 -4.60 -7.41 13.21
CA HIS A 95 -3.25 -7.05 13.60
C HIS A 95 -3.20 -5.60 14.08
N ASN A 96 -3.35 -5.38 15.39
CA ASN A 96 -3.40 -4.03 15.95
C ASN A 96 -2.06 -3.28 15.97
N GLU A 97 -0.94 -3.95 15.68
CA GLU A 97 0.34 -3.30 15.37
C GLU A 97 0.30 -2.53 14.04
N LEU A 98 -0.63 -2.88 13.13
CA LEU A 98 -0.87 -2.25 11.83
C LEU A 98 -2.19 -1.49 11.87
N VAL A 99 -2.13 -0.24 12.29
CA VAL A 99 -3.32 0.60 12.55
C VAL A 99 -3.97 0.99 11.24
N LYS A 100 -5.21 0.57 11.02
CA LYS A 100 -5.95 0.85 9.79
C LYS A 100 -6.32 2.32 9.67
N LEU A 101 -6.04 2.89 8.49
CA LEU A 101 -6.39 4.27 8.14
C LEU A 101 -7.84 4.37 7.65
N ASN A 102 -8.49 5.46 7.99
CA ASN A 102 -9.79 5.83 7.45
C ASN A 102 -9.60 6.54 6.09
N LEU A 103 -9.59 5.76 5.01
CA LEU A 103 -9.40 6.29 3.65
C LEU A 103 -10.60 7.09 3.13
N ASP A 104 -11.74 7.09 3.82
CA ASP A 104 -12.87 7.98 3.53
C ASP A 104 -12.63 9.40 4.04
N ASN A 105 -11.67 9.58 4.95
CA ASN A 105 -11.26 10.89 5.42
C ASN A 105 -10.43 11.61 4.33
N PRO A 106 -10.84 12.81 3.88
CA PRO A 106 -10.13 13.54 2.83
C PRO A 106 -8.72 13.97 3.24
N ASP A 107 -8.48 14.26 4.52
CA ASP A 107 -7.16 14.70 5.00
C ASP A 107 -6.16 13.54 4.98
N VAL A 108 -6.61 12.31 5.24
CA VAL A 108 -5.79 11.09 5.09
C VAL A 108 -5.37 10.91 3.64
N ARG A 109 -6.33 10.98 2.71
CA ARG A 109 -6.04 10.86 1.29
C ARG A 109 -5.10 11.95 0.81
N GLN A 110 -5.36 13.20 1.21
CA GLN A 110 -4.50 14.32 0.83
C GLN A 110 -3.06 14.13 1.32
N HIS A 111 -2.88 13.70 2.58
CA HIS A 111 -1.55 13.41 3.14
C HIS A 111 -0.80 12.34 2.33
N GLN A 112 -1.49 11.27 1.93
CA GLN A 112 -0.91 10.21 1.10
C GLN A 112 -0.59 10.71 -0.32
N PHE A 113 -1.48 11.48 -0.93
CA PHE A 113 -1.28 12.03 -2.28
C PHE A 113 -0.15 13.05 -2.31
N ASP A 114 0.00 13.87 -1.26
CA ASP A 114 1.15 14.77 -1.11
C ASP A 114 2.47 14.00 -1.00
N ALA A 115 2.48 12.87 -0.28
CA ALA A 115 3.64 12.00 -0.21
C ALA A 115 3.99 11.39 -1.58
N ILE A 116 3.00 10.86 -2.31
CA ILE A 116 3.19 10.33 -3.67
C ILE A 116 3.72 11.42 -4.62
N LYS A 117 3.18 12.62 -4.52
CA LYS A 117 3.67 13.76 -5.29
C LYS A 117 5.13 14.06 -4.96
N GLN A 118 5.49 14.10 -3.68
CA GLN A 118 6.87 14.31 -3.26
C GLN A 118 7.79 13.20 -3.79
N TRP A 119 7.40 11.94 -3.72
CA TRP A 119 8.18 10.83 -4.26
C TRP A 119 8.39 10.95 -5.77
N THR A 120 7.36 11.43 -6.48
CA THR A 120 7.46 11.67 -7.92
C THR A 120 8.38 12.83 -8.22
N ASP A 121 8.27 13.94 -7.49
CA ASP A 121 9.07 15.14 -7.71
C ASP A 121 10.56 14.95 -7.35
N LEU A 122 10.83 14.24 -6.23
CA LEU A 122 12.20 14.08 -5.72
C LEU A 122 12.93 12.88 -6.32
N TYR A 123 12.25 11.75 -6.47
CA TYR A 123 12.84 10.48 -6.86
C TYR A 123 12.47 10.05 -8.28
N GLY A 124 11.54 10.76 -8.92
CA GLY A 124 11.13 10.48 -10.29
C GLY A 124 10.39 9.17 -10.48
N ILE A 125 9.78 8.60 -9.43
CA ILE A 125 9.14 7.28 -9.49
C ILE A 125 8.18 7.14 -10.66
N ASP A 126 8.12 5.95 -11.23
CA ASP A 126 7.31 5.64 -12.42
C ASP A 126 6.01 4.93 -12.07
N GLY A 127 5.79 4.65 -10.79
CA GLY A 127 4.59 3.99 -10.35
C GLY A 127 4.63 3.55 -8.90
N LEU A 128 3.58 2.83 -8.52
CA LEU A 128 3.41 2.25 -7.20
C LEU A 128 3.04 0.76 -7.29
N ARG A 129 3.60 -0.04 -6.40
CA ARG A 129 3.00 -1.31 -5.99
C ARG A 129 2.14 -1.01 -4.77
N LEU A 130 0.86 -1.31 -4.82
CA LEU A 130 -0.08 -1.06 -3.73
C LEU A 130 -0.15 -2.28 -2.82
N ASP A 131 0.37 -2.14 -1.63
CA ASP A 131 0.29 -3.15 -0.57
C ASP A 131 -1.17 -3.42 -0.23
N VAL A 132 -1.53 -4.70 -0.08
CA VAL A 132 -2.89 -5.18 0.23
C VAL A 132 -4.00 -4.44 -0.55
N ALA A 133 -3.84 -4.30 -1.85
CA ALA A 133 -4.78 -3.54 -2.69
C ALA A 133 -6.23 -4.04 -2.56
N TYR A 134 -6.43 -5.29 -2.19
CA TYR A 134 -7.74 -5.88 -1.91
C TYR A 134 -8.43 -5.30 -0.66
N CYS A 135 -7.69 -4.61 0.22
CA CYS A 135 -8.21 -3.88 1.37
C CYS A 135 -8.56 -2.42 1.05
N LEU A 136 -8.13 -1.89 -0.10
CA LEU A 136 -8.40 -0.52 -0.52
C LEU A 136 -9.79 -0.42 -1.16
N SER A 137 -10.56 0.60 -0.79
CA SER A 137 -11.90 0.79 -1.33
C SER A 137 -11.88 1.13 -2.82
N ASP A 138 -12.96 0.79 -3.54
CA ASP A 138 -13.16 1.16 -4.94
C ASP A 138 -12.99 2.66 -5.17
N PHE A 139 -13.58 3.46 -4.29
CA PHE A 139 -13.46 4.90 -4.33
C PHE A 139 -12.00 5.37 -4.21
N TYR A 140 -11.25 4.85 -3.23
CA TYR A 140 -9.85 5.21 -3.03
C TYR A 140 -8.97 4.85 -4.25
N LEU A 141 -9.14 3.65 -4.81
CA LEU A 141 -8.37 3.21 -5.98
C LEU A 141 -8.64 4.10 -7.21
N LYS A 142 -9.89 4.52 -7.42
CA LYS A 142 -10.25 5.44 -8.50
C LYS A 142 -9.68 6.85 -8.29
N GLU A 143 -9.76 7.38 -7.08
CA GLU A 143 -9.17 8.69 -6.77
C GLU A 143 -7.64 8.65 -6.92
N LEU A 144 -6.98 7.58 -6.46
CA LEU A 144 -5.56 7.38 -6.63
C LEU A 144 -5.16 7.32 -8.10
N ARG A 145 -5.91 6.56 -8.93
CA ARG A 145 -5.69 6.46 -10.38
C ARG A 145 -5.78 7.83 -11.05
N ARG A 146 -6.83 8.60 -10.75
CA ARG A 146 -7.02 9.95 -11.30
C ARG A 146 -5.86 10.86 -10.89
N PHE A 147 -5.50 10.86 -9.61
CA PHE A 147 -4.42 11.69 -9.10
C PHE A 147 -3.07 11.35 -9.75
N THR A 148 -2.67 10.08 -9.76
CA THR A 148 -1.38 9.66 -10.32
C THR A 148 -1.25 9.92 -11.81
N SER A 149 -2.35 9.83 -12.57
CA SER A 149 -2.39 10.20 -13.98
C SER A 149 -2.13 11.69 -14.24
N THR A 150 -2.26 12.56 -13.23
CA THR A 150 -1.87 13.98 -13.33
C THR A 150 -0.38 14.21 -13.10
N LEU A 151 0.32 13.25 -12.48
CA LEU A 151 1.76 13.36 -12.19
C LEU A 151 2.61 12.94 -13.37
N LYS A 152 2.30 11.82 -13.99
CA LYS A 152 2.93 11.30 -15.22
C LYS A 152 1.90 10.55 -16.05
N GLU A 153 1.94 10.68 -17.38
CA GLU A 153 1.02 9.98 -18.31
C GLU A 153 1.18 8.45 -18.23
N ASP A 154 2.40 7.97 -18.03
CA ASP A 154 2.78 6.55 -17.96
C ASP A 154 2.94 6.03 -16.51
N PHE A 155 2.36 6.71 -15.52
CA PHE A 155 2.44 6.29 -14.12
C PHE A 155 1.70 4.98 -13.89
N VAL A 156 2.41 3.95 -13.41
CA VAL A 156 1.86 2.59 -13.25
C VAL A 156 1.35 2.36 -11.84
N LEU A 157 0.16 1.79 -11.71
CA LEU A 157 -0.36 1.21 -10.46
C LEU A 157 -0.42 -0.30 -10.60
N MET A 158 0.30 -1.02 -9.73
CA MET A 158 0.28 -2.47 -9.61
C MET A 158 -0.29 -2.84 -8.23
N GLY A 159 -1.47 -3.46 -8.20
CA GLY A 159 -2.13 -3.85 -6.96
C GLY A 159 -1.67 -5.22 -6.48
N GLU A 160 -1.39 -5.36 -5.17
CA GLU A 160 -1.27 -6.68 -4.58
C GLU A 160 -2.65 -7.25 -4.31
N THR A 161 -2.95 -8.39 -4.95
CA THR A 161 -4.16 -9.17 -4.74
C THR A 161 -3.80 -10.63 -4.50
N LEU A 162 -4.53 -11.32 -3.64
CA LEU A 162 -4.20 -12.70 -3.27
C LEU A 162 -4.93 -13.71 -4.15
N HIS A 163 -6.22 -13.48 -4.38
CA HIS A 163 -7.12 -14.37 -5.14
C HIS A 163 -8.42 -13.64 -5.50
N GLY A 164 -9.27 -14.28 -6.28
CA GLY A 164 -10.62 -13.81 -6.61
C GLY A 164 -10.71 -13.17 -8.00
N ASP A 165 -11.72 -12.34 -8.21
CA ASP A 165 -11.91 -11.64 -9.50
C ASP A 165 -10.96 -10.44 -9.60
N TYR A 166 -9.88 -10.61 -10.32
CA TYR A 166 -8.86 -9.57 -10.54
C TYR A 166 -9.40 -8.35 -11.30
N ASN A 167 -10.48 -8.50 -12.08
CA ASN A 167 -11.09 -7.37 -12.81
C ASN A 167 -11.68 -6.33 -11.85
N MET A 168 -11.99 -6.71 -10.62
CA MET A 168 -12.42 -5.76 -9.58
C MET A 168 -11.34 -4.72 -9.27
N TYR A 169 -10.08 -5.07 -9.43
CA TYR A 169 -8.93 -4.23 -9.11
C TYR A 169 -8.18 -3.74 -10.35
N MET A 170 -8.13 -4.55 -11.41
CA MET A 170 -7.41 -4.28 -12.64
C MET A 170 -8.40 -3.89 -13.75
N ASN A 171 -8.49 -2.59 -13.99
CA ASN A 171 -9.33 -2.03 -15.08
C ASN A 171 -8.87 -0.58 -15.37
N ASP A 172 -9.53 0.07 -16.34
CA ASP A 172 -9.17 1.41 -16.82
C ASP A 172 -9.28 2.51 -15.75
N GLU A 173 -10.05 2.29 -14.67
CA GLU A 173 -10.27 3.27 -13.61
C GLU A 173 -9.38 3.06 -12.37
N LYS A 174 -8.70 1.91 -12.22
CA LYS A 174 -7.95 1.51 -11.02
C LYS A 174 -6.52 1.09 -11.34
N CYS A 175 -6.13 -0.12 -10.95
CA CYS A 175 -4.79 -0.62 -11.21
C CYS A 175 -4.60 -1.03 -12.68
N HIS A 176 -3.40 -0.84 -13.19
CA HIS A 176 -3.00 -1.29 -14.53
C HIS A 176 -2.71 -2.80 -14.56
N SER A 177 -2.25 -3.34 -13.43
CA SER A 177 -1.95 -4.74 -13.24
C SER A 177 -2.13 -5.14 -11.77
N VAL A 178 -2.21 -6.43 -11.52
CA VAL A 178 -2.25 -7.01 -10.18
C VAL A 178 -1.30 -8.20 -10.08
N THR A 179 -0.89 -8.54 -8.85
CA THR A 179 -0.14 -9.78 -8.59
C THR A 179 -1.05 -10.99 -8.82
N ASN A 180 -0.50 -12.04 -9.41
CA ASN A 180 -1.22 -13.28 -9.66
C ASN A 180 -0.61 -14.43 -8.84
N TYR A 181 -0.90 -14.44 -7.53
CA TYR A 181 -0.43 -15.47 -6.62
C TYR A 181 -1.06 -16.84 -6.89
N GLU A 182 -2.28 -16.89 -7.43
CA GLU A 182 -2.93 -18.14 -7.79
C GLU A 182 -2.17 -18.85 -8.92
N CYS A 183 -1.80 -18.11 -9.98
CA CYS A 183 -0.99 -18.64 -11.05
C CYS A 183 0.39 -19.09 -10.55
N TYR A 184 1.05 -18.27 -9.72
CA TYR A 184 2.32 -18.64 -9.10
C TYR A 184 2.21 -19.95 -8.32
N LYS A 185 1.19 -20.06 -7.44
CA LYS A 185 0.96 -21.27 -6.66
C LYS A 185 0.75 -22.49 -7.52
N GLY A 186 -0.07 -22.39 -8.57
CA GLY A 186 -0.36 -23.51 -9.46
C GLY A 186 0.87 -23.95 -10.25
N LEU A 187 1.67 -23.03 -10.75
CA LEU A 187 2.95 -23.33 -11.38
C LEU A 187 3.91 -24.02 -10.39
N TYR A 188 4.08 -23.44 -9.21
CA TYR A 188 4.94 -24.00 -8.17
C TYR A 188 4.53 -25.43 -7.79
N SER A 189 3.24 -25.64 -7.47
CA SER A 189 2.71 -26.95 -7.10
C SER A 189 2.84 -27.97 -8.23
N SER A 190 2.53 -27.57 -9.47
CA SER A 190 2.60 -28.46 -10.62
C SER A 190 4.00 -29.00 -10.84
N PHE A 191 5.01 -28.14 -10.79
CA PHE A 191 6.40 -28.58 -11.02
C PHE A 191 6.99 -29.31 -9.80
N ASN A 192 6.65 -28.91 -8.57
CA ASN A 192 7.21 -29.56 -7.38
C ASN A 192 6.49 -30.87 -7.01
N CYS A 193 5.18 -30.98 -7.31
CA CYS A 193 4.39 -32.18 -7.00
C CYS A 193 4.13 -33.07 -8.22
N ALA A 194 4.66 -32.72 -9.39
CA ALA A 194 4.44 -33.42 -10.68
C ALA A 194 2.94 -33.56 -11.06
N ASN A 195 2.09 -32.60 -10.60
CA ASN A 195 0.65 -32.58 -10.88
C ASN A 195 0.31 -31.42 -11.84
N MET A 196 0.35 -31.68 -13.15
CA MET A 196 0.13 -30.66 -14.19
C MET A 196 -1.34 -30.23 -14.33
N HIS A 197 -2.28 -30.85 -13.61
CA HIS A 197 -3.71 -30.46 -13.66
C HIS A 197 -3.95 -29.06 -13.11
N GLU A 198 -3.14 -28.59 -12.17
CA GLU A 198 -3.27 -27.23 -11.59
C GLU A 198 -3.00 -26.14 -12.63
N ILE A 199 -2.04 -26.32 -13.53
CA ILE A 199 -1.77 -25.36 -14.62
C ILE A 199 -2.98 -25.25 -15.54
N SER A 200 -3.56 -26.39 -15.92
CA SER A 200 -4.72 -26.43 -16.80
C SER A 200 -5.94 -25.75 -16.15
N TYR A 201 -6.16 -26.01 -14.86
CA TYR A 201 -7.23 -25.36 -14.09
C TYR A 201 -7.04 -23.83 -14.02
N LEU A 202 -5.84 -23.38 -13.68
CA LEU A 202 -5.54 -21.95 -13.58
C LEU A 202 -5.68 -21.23 -14.92
N SER A 203 -5.26 -21.85 -16.02
CA SER A 203 -5.44 -21.26 -17.33
C SER A 203 -6.92 -21.06 -17.69
N LEU A 204 -7.80 -21.93 -17.19
CA LEU A 204 -9.25 -21.79 -17.43
C LEU A 204 -9.89 -20.67 -16.61
N ILE A 205 -9.42 -20.41 -15.38
CA ILE A 205 -10.01 -19.38 -14.50
C ILE A 205 -9.40 -17.98 -14.73
N HIS A 206 -8.19 -17.91 -15.33
CA HIS A 206 -7.50 -16.63 -15.56
C HIS A 206 -7.45 -16.21 -17.04
N ILE A 207 -7.82 -17.06 -17.98
CA ILE A 207 -8.13 -16.67 -19.35
C ILE A 207 -9.61 -16.28 -19.39
N SER A 208 -9.93 -15.16 -18.76
CA SER A 208 -11.13 -14.43 -19.13
C SER A 208 -10.79 -13.71 -20.44
N GLU A 209 -11.52 -14.01 -21.49
CA GLU A 209 -11.42 -13.38 -22.79
C GLU A 209 -11.41 -11.84 -22.66
N PRO A 210 -10.69 -11.12 -23.54
CA PRO A 210 -10.65 -9.67 -23.56
C PRO A 210 -12.01 -9.07 -23.90
#